data_f739306f050eaa5be514c7166f0f8946
#
_entry.id   f739306f050eaa5be514c7166f0f8946
#
_cell.length_a   1.000
_cell.length_b   1.000
_cell.length_c   1.000
_cell.angle_alpha   90.00
_cell.angle_beta   90.00
_cell.angle_gamma   90.00
#
_symmetry.space_group_name_H-M   'P 1'
#
loop_
_entity.id
_entity.type
_entity.pdbx_description
1 polymer ?
#
loop_
_entity_poly.entity_id
_entity_poly.type
_entity_poly.pdbx_seq_one_letter_code
_entity_poly.pdbx_strand_id
1 'polypeptide(L)'
;MRPKSSLPPRKKASPAPAVRAAGQIRIIGGQWRRTPIAVPDHPGLRPTPDRVRETLFNWLGQDLTGWRCVDAFAGTGALGLEAASRGAAQVLALEQSPELVQALRRLGERLKAQALQVQRGDAIAAMQALPAAAFDLVFLDPPFDGPWFEPALQAAARLVPVGGWVYLEAPEPWTEAQLTPLGLQLQRQLRAGAVHAHLLQRVA
;
A
#
# COMPACT_ATOMS: atom_id res chain seq x y z
N MET A 1 -19.74 -6.90 -63.32
CA MET A 1 -18.60 -7.49 -62.61
C MET A 1 -18.03 -6.40 -61.66
N ARG A 2 -18.23 -6.54 -60.33
CA ARG A 2 -17.66 -5.64 -59.32
C ARG A 2 -16.47 -6.34 -58.68
N PRO A 3 -15.32 -5.68 -58.44
CA PRO A 3 -14.16 -6.31 -57.79
C PRO A 3 -14.40 -6.48 -56.29
N LYS A 4 -14.08 -7.65 -55.78
CA LYS A 4 -14.11 -7.96 -54.34
C LYS A 4 -12.89 -7.28 -53.68
N SER A 5 -13.15 -6.31 -52.78
CA SER A 5 -12.16 -5.70 -51.89
C SER A 5 -11.84 -6.71 -50.79
N SER A 6 -10.61 -7.24 -50.77
CA SER A 6 -10.09 -8.07 -49.69
C SER A 6 -9.41 -7.16 -48.65
N LEU A 7 -9.99 -7.06 -47.44
CA LEU A 7 -9.34 -6.44 -46.29
C LEU A 7 -8.13 -7.25 -45.80
N PRO A 8 -7.00 -6.61 -45.47
CA PRO A 8 -5.85 -7.33 -44.95
C PRO A 8 -6.12 -7.87 -43.51
N PRO A 9 -5.50 -9.00 -43.15
CA PRO A 9 -5.72 -9.63 -41.86
C PRO A 9 -5.20 -8.70 -40.70
N ARG A 10 -6.06 -8.53 -39.68
CA ARG A 10 -5.70 -7.83 -38.42
C ARG A 10 -4.51 -8.56 -37.78
N LYS A 11 -3.36 -7.88 -37.66
CA LYS A 11 -2.24 -8.36 -36.82
C LYS A 11 -2.73 -8.48 -35.38
N LYS A 12 -2.69 -9.70 -34.84
CA LYS A 12 -2.89 -9.94 -33.40
C LYS A 12 -1.77 -9.22 -32.66
N ALA A 13 -2.16 -8.32 -31.75
CA ALA A 13 -1.21 -7.67 -30.86
C ALA A 13 -0.49 -8.73 -30.03
N SER A 14 0.84 -8.69 -30.03
CA SER A 14 1.65 -9.53 -29.17
C SER A 14 1.32 -9.24 -27.69
N PRO A 15 1.20 -10.27 -26.85
CA PRO A 15 1.02 -10.04 -25.41
C PRO A 15 2.24 -9.29 -24.87
N ALA A 16 1.98 -8.29 -24.03
CA ALA A 16 3.04 -7.55 -23.32
C ALA A 16 3.94 -8.55 -22.55
N PRO A 17 5.26 -8.30 -22.46
CA PRO A 17 6.18 -9.20 -21.78
C PRO A 17 5.73 -9.42 -20.33
N ALA A 18 5.64 -10.68 -19.92
CA ALA A 18 5.35 -11.05 -18.54
C ALA A 18 6.48 -10.54 -17.64
N VAL A 19 6.15 -9.71 -16.66
CA VAL A 19 7.10 -9.23 -15.65
C VAL A 19 7.66 -10.45 -14.92
N ARG A 20 9.00 -10.64 -14.94
CA ARG A 20 9.65 -11.70 -14.17
C ARG A 20 9.43 -11.42 -12.69
N ALA A 21 8.90 -12.40 -11.96
CA ALA A 21 8.74 -12.30 -10.51
C ALA A 21 10.07 -12.63 -9.83
N ALA A 22 10.59 -11.73 -9.00
CA ALA A 22 11.77 -11.95 -8.15
C ALA A 22 11.44 -12.78 -6.91
N GLY A 23 10.15 -12.92 -6.58
CA GLY A 23 9.67 -13.64 -5.42
C GLY A 23 8.15 -13.70 -5.35
N GLN A 24 7.66 -14.23 -4.25
CA GLN A 24 6.24 -14.32 -3.96
C GLN A 24 6.00 -14.10 -2.47
N ILE A 25 5.03 -13.27 -2.13
CA ILE A 25 4.45 -13.16 -0.79
C ILE A 25 3.00 -13.61 -0.83
N ARG A 26 2.31 -13.65 0.30
CA ARG A 26 0.90 -14.06 0.35
C ARG A 26 0.09 -13.14 1.26
N ILE A 27 -1.20 -13.04 0.99
CA ILE A 27 -2.18 -12.47 1.92
C ILE A 27 -2.30 -13.42 3.12
N ILE A 28 -2.21 -12.86 4.34
CA ILE A 28 -2.09 -13.65 5.58
C ILE A 28 -3.45 -13.92 6.18
N GLY A 29 -4.36 -12.94 6.15
CA GLY A 29 -5.67 -13.02 6.79
C GLY A 29 -6.83 -12.61 5.90
N GLY A 30 -8.05 -12.65 6.45
CA GLY A 30 -9.26 -12.21 5.79
C GLY A 30 -9.74 -13.14 4.67
N GLN A 31 -10.59 -12.57 3.80
CA GLN A 31 -11.29 -13.33 2.74
C GLN A 31 -10.36 -13.92 1.67
N TRP A 32 -9.19 -13.30 1.43
CA TRP A 32 -8.23 -13.76 0.42
C TRP A 32 -7.01 -14.45 1.04
N ARG A 33 -7.14 -14.97 2.26
CA ARG A 33 -6.05 -15.67 2.95
C ARG A 33 -5.36 -16.70 2.07
N ARG A 34 -4.01 -16.74 2.12
CA ARG A 34 -3.11 -17.60 1.34
C ARG A 34 -3.04 -17.28 -0.16
N THR A 35 -3.70 -16.24 -0.64
CA THR A 35 -3.57 -15.82 -2.04
C THR A 35 -2.16 -15.29 -2.28
N PRO A 36 -1.48 -15.80 -3.33
CA PRO A 36 -0.15 -15.32 -3.68
C PRO A 36 -0.20 -13.95 -4.34
N ILE A 37 0.75 -13.09 -3.95
CA ILE A 37 1.07 -11.81 -4.56
C ILE A 37 2.46 -11.95 -5.18
N ALA A 38 2.56 -11.80 -6.51
CA ALA A 38 3.85 -11.79 -7.19
C ALA A 38 4.62 -10.53 -6.79
N VAL A 39 5.90 -10.68 -6.47
CA VAL A 39 6.82 -9.58 -6.26
C VAL A 39 7.57 -9.36 -7.58
N PRO A 40 7.29 -8.28 -8.33
CA PRO A 40 8.02 -7.95 -9.54
C PRO A 40 9.50 -7.73 -9.24
N ASP A 41 10.35 -8.05 -10.21
CA ASP A 41 11.76 -7.63 -10.19
C ASP A 41 11.82 -6.13 -10.51
N HIS A 42 11.79 -5.30 -9.46
CA HIS A 42 11.77 -3.84 -9.56
C HIS A 42 12.77 -3.26 -8.56
N PRO A 43 13.66 -2.33 -9.00
CA PRO A 43 14.63 -1.69 -8.11
C PRO A 43 13.96 -1.07 -6.88
N GLY A 44 14.50 -1.36 -5.71
CA GLY A 44 14.00 -0.83 -4.44
C GLY A 44 12.74 -1.51 -3.88
N LEU A 45 12.08 -2.39 -4.62
CA LEU A 45 10.89 -3.09 -4.15
C LEU A 45 11.25 -4.19 -3.15
N ARG A 46 10.94 -3.99 -1.89
CA ARG A 46 11.10 -4.96 -0.80
C ARG A 46 9.79 -5.07 -0.04
N PRO A 47 8.98 -6.11 -0.33
CA PRO A 47 7.69 -6.24 0.37
C PRO A 47 7.92 -6.49 1.86
N THR A 48 7.07 -5.88 2.69
CA THR A 48 7.02 -6.11 4.13
C THR A 48 6.93 -7.60 4.43
N PRO A 49 7.85 -8.19 5.24
CA PRO A 49 7.84 -9.61 5.56
C PRO A 49 6.53 -10.07 6.18
N ASP A 50 6.13 -11.33 5.92
CA ASP A 50 4.91 -11.93 6.46
C ASP A 50 4.78 -11.72 7.98
N ARG A 51 5.87 -11.96 8.74
CA ARG A 51 5.88 -11.80 10.20
C ARG A 51 5.58 -10.37 10.65
N VAL A 52 6.08 -9.36 9.94
CA VAL A 52 5.83 -7.95 10.27
C VAL A 52 4.37 -7.62 10.03
N ARG A 53 3.81 -8.06 8.90
CA ARG A 53 2.40 -7.87 8.57
C ARG A 53 1.48 -8.61 9.56
N GLU A 54 1.80 -9.85 9.95
CA GLU A 54 1.07 -10.57 11.01
C GLU A 54 1.04 -9.77 12.31
N THR A 55 2.20 -9.25 12.73
CA THR A 55 2.28 -8.45 13.96
C THR A 55 1.48 -7.16 13.85
N LEU A 56 1.59 -6.44 12.74
CA LEU A 56 0.84 -5.21 12.51
C LEU A 56 -0.68 -5.45 12.63
N PHE A 57 -1.21 -6.45 11.91
CA PHE A 57 -2.64 -6.70 11.94
C PHE A 57 -3.12 -7.31 13.26
N ASN A 58 -2.24 -7.96 14.04
CA ASN A 58 -2.53 -8.29 15.45
C ASN A 58 -2.68 -7.04 16.32
N TRP A 59 -1.82 -6.03 16.13
CA TRP A 59 -1.92 -4.75 16.84
C TRP A 59 -3.21 -3.99 16.49
N LEU A 60 -3.65 -4.06 15.22
CA LEU A 60 -4.86 -3.40 14.72
C LEU A 60 -6.17 -4.16 15.05
N GLY A 61 -6.09 -5.36 15.63
CA GLY A 61 -7.27 -6.15 16.03
C GLY A 61 -7.80 -7.10 14.98
N GLN A 62 -7.09 -7.35 13.87
CA GLN A 62 -7.39 -8.35 12.81
C GLN A 62 -8.60 -8.02 11.91
N ASP A 63 -9.62 -7.36 12.41
CA ASP A 63 -10.84 -6.97 11.70
C ASP A 63 -10.80 -5.46 11.42
N LEU A 64 -10.84 -5.10 10.15
CA LEU A 64 -10.86 -3.72 9.68
C LEU A 64 -12.20 -3.38 8.99
N THR A 65 -13.27 -4.10 9.33
CA THR A 65 -14.60 -3.87 8.76
C THR A 65 -15.02 -2.41 8.93
N GLY A 66 -15.34 -1.78 7.80
CA GLY A 66 -15.75 -0.39 7.75
C GLY A 66 -14.61 0.65 7.69
N TRP A 67 -13.36 0.26 7.89
CA TRP A 67 -12.23 1.19 7.87
C TRP A 67 -11.92 1.70 6.46
N ARG A 68 -11.48 2.95 6.41
CA ARG A 68 -10.96 3.60 5.21
C ARG A 68 -9.44 3.72 5.37
N CYS A 69 -8.69 3.12 4.46
CA CYS A 69 -7.26 3.01 4.55
C CYS A 69 -6.56 3.68 3.36
N VAL A 70 -5.37 4.23 3.57
CA VAL A 70 -4.43 4.63 2.52
C VAL A 70 -3.20 3.76 2.62
N ASP A 71 -2.77 3.17 1.49
CA ASP A 71 -1.47 2.52 1.31
C ASP A 71 -0.63 3.46 0.44
N ALA A 72 0.18 4.31 1.09
CA ALA A 72 0.75 5.48 0.45
C ALA A 72 1.96 5.16 -0.46
N PHE A 73 2.67 4.08 -0.20
CA PHE A 73 3.79 3.58 -1.00
C PHE A 73 3.53 2.12 -1.33
N ALA A 74 2.46 1.88 -2.11
CA ALA A 74 1.82 0.57 -2.17
C ALA A 74 2.70 -0.57 -2.69
N GLY A 75 3.64 -0.29 -3.61
CA GLY A 75 4.52 -1.32 -4.16
C GLY A 75 3.74 -2.52 -4.71
N THR A 76 3.90 -3.68 -4.05
CA THR A 76 3.14 -4.89 -4.39
C THR A 76 1.68 -4.85 -3.93
N GLY A 77 1.31 -3.88 -3.11
CA GLY A 77 0.00 -3.78 -2.46
C GLY A 77 -0.16 -4.71 -1.24
N ALA A 78 0.94 -5.17 -0.66
CA ALA A 78 0.90 -6.15 0.43
C ALA A 78 0.08 -5.66 1.64
N LEU A 79 0.24 -4.41 2.06
CA LEU A 79 -0.46 -3.83 3.21
C LEU A 79 -1.91 -3.47 2.85
N GLY A 80 -2.12 -2.79 1.74
CA GLY A 80 -3.46 -2.40 1.31
C GLY A 80 -4.37 -3.59 0.99
N LEU A 81 -3.83 -4.62 0.30
CA LEU A 81 -4.59 -5.84 0.01
C LEU A 81 -4.89 -6.65 1.28
N GLU A 82 -3.99 -6.66 2.25
CA GLU A 82 -4.23 -7.28 3.54
C GLU A 82 -5.37 -6.57 4.28
N ALA A 83 -5.38 -5.22 4.29
CA ALA A 83 -6.46 -4.43 4.87
C ALA A 83 -7.81 -4.69 4.17
N ALA A 84 -7.83 -4.67 2.84
CA ALA A 84 -9.04 -4.99 2.06
C ALA A 84 -9.52 -6.42 2.31
N SER A 85 -8.59 -7.40 2.43
CA SER A 85 -8.91 -8.79 2.75
C SER A 85 -9.58 -8.94 4.13
N ARG A 86 -9.28 -8.05 5.07
CA ARG A 86 -9.78 -8.01 6.44
C ARG A 86 -11.01 -7.12 6.61
N GLY A 87 -11.66 -6.73 5.51
CA GLY A 87 -12.94 -6.06 5.54
C GLY A 87 -12.90 -4.54 5.45
N ALA A 88 -11.75 -3.91 5.20
CA ALA A 88 -11.70 -2.48 4.97
C ALA A 88 -12.70 -2.05 3.89
N ALA A 89 -13.49 -1.03 4.18
CA ALA A 89 -14.53 -0.53 3.27
C ALA A 89 -13.92 0.21 2.07
N GLN A 90 -12.75 0.82 2.27
CA GLN A 90 -12.01 1.51 1.23
C GLN A 90 -10.51 1.36 1.47
N VAL A 91 -9.77 1.10 0.40
CA VAL A 91 -8.29 1.12 0.39
C VAL A 91 -7.86 1.93 -0.82
N LEU A 92 -7.23 3.07 -0.59
CA LEU A 92 -6.57 3.86 -1.62
C LEU A 92 -5.09 3.50 -1.66
N ALA A 93 -4.67 2.79 -2.69
CA ALA A 93 -3.27 2.44 -2.93
C ALA A 93 -2.62 3.47 -3.86
N LEU A 94 -1.59 4.16 -3.38
CA LEU A 94 -0.82 5.15 -4.12
C LEU A 94 0.51 4.52 -4.55
N GLU A 95 0.82 4.58 -5.83
CA GLU A 95 2.05 3.99 -6.38
C GLU A 95 2.55 4.84 -7.56
N GLN A 96 3.86 5.07 -7.62
CA GLN A 96 4.47 5.91 -8.65
C GLN A 96 4.80 5.12 -9.92
N SER A 97 5.29 3.88 -9.78
CA SER A 97 5.68 3.03 -10.90
C SER A 97 4.48 2.57 -11.71
N PRO A 98 4.43 2.86 -13.02
CA PRO A 98 3.33 2.43 -13.88
C PRO A 98 3.23 0.90 -13.97
N GLU A 99 4.34 0.18 -13.86
CA GLU A 99 4.39 -1.29 -13.89
C GLU A 99 3.73 -1.87 -12.64
N LEU A 100 4.05 -1.33 -11.45
CA LEU A 100 3.47 -1.78 -10.17
C LEU A 100 1.99 -1.42 -10.10
N VAL A 101 1.59 -0.23 -10.55
CA VAL A 101 0.18 0.17 -10.67
C VAL A 101 -0.61 -0.82 -11.52
N GLN A 102 -0.08 -1.21 -12.69
CA GLN A 102 -0.76 -2.17 -13.55
C GLN A 102 -0.83 -3.57 -12.93
N ALA A 103 0.26 -4.00 -12.25
CA ALA A 103 0.28 -5.29 -11.57
C ALA A 103 -0.76 -5.33 -10.45
N LEU A 104 -0.83 -4.26 -9.65
CA LEU A 104 -1.77 -4.14 -8.53
C LEU A 104 -3.23 -4.08 -9.01
N ARG A 105 -3.52 -3.32 -10.08
CA ARG A 105 -4.85 -3.29 -10.69
C ARG A 105 -5.31 -4.66 -11.18
N ARG A 106 -4.45 -5.39 -11.93
CA ARG A 106 -4.74 -6.76 -12.38
C ARG A 106 -4.99 -7.72 -11.21
N LEU A 107 -4.24 -7.56 -10.12
CA LEU A 107 -4.43 -8.36 -8.92
C LEU A 107 -5.77 -8.02 -8.24
N GLY A 108 -6.11 -6.73 -8.11
CA GLY A 108 -7.40 -6.27 -7.58
C GLY A 108 -8.59 -6.80 -8.39
N GLU A 109 -8.51 -6.76 -9.73
CA GLU A 109 -9.53 -7.33 -10.63
C GLU A 109 -9.69 -8.84 -10.44
N ARG A 110 -8.56 -9.58 -10.38
CA ARG A 110 -8.57 -11.03 -10.15
C ARG A 110 -9.21 -11.42 -8.82
N LEU A 111 -8.97 -10.61 -7.77
CA LEU A 111 -9.54 -10.81 -6.43
C LEU A 111 -10.97 -10.27 -6.30
N LYS A 112 -11.45 -9.55 -7.31
CA LYS A 112 -12.71 -8.77 -7.23
C LYS A 112 -12.71 -7.83 -6.02
N ALA A 113 -11.58 -7.18 -5.78
CA ALA A 113 -11.32 -6.30 -4.63
C ALA A 113 -12.01 -4.94 -4.80
N GLN A 114 -13.32 -4.88 -4.63
CA GLN A 114 -14.12 -3.67 -4.85
C GLN A 114 -13.71 -2.50 -3.95
N ALA A 115 -13.21 -2.79 -2.75
CA ALA A 115 -12.70 -1.79 -1.82
C ALA A 115 -11.38 -1.15 -2.27
N LEU A 116 -10.62 -1.80 -3.18
CA LEU A 116 -9.29 -1.34 -3.60
C LEU A 116 -9.40 -0.35 -4.76
N GLN A 117 -8.85 0.84 -4.56
CA GLN A 117 -8.64 1.86 -5.59
C GLN A 117 -7.14 2.08 -5.77
N VAL A 118 -6.64 2.00 -7.01
CA VAL A 118 -5.22 2.18 -7.32
C VAL A 118 -5.02 3.46 -8.10
N GLN A 119 -4.33 4.41 -7.50
CA GLN A 119 -3.98 5.70 -8.09
C GLN A 119 -2.48 5.78 -8.37
N ARG A 120 -2.12 6.16 -9.60
CA ARG A 120 -0.73 6.46 -9.93
C ARG A 120 -0.39 7.90 -9.55
N GLY A 121 0.74 8.11 -8.87
CA GLY A 121 1.23 9.43 -8.56
C GLY A 121 2.27 9.43 -7.43
N ASP A 122 2.77 10.62 -7.12
CA ASP A 122 3.57 10.86 -5.94
C ASP A 122 2.69 10.71 -4.68
N ALA A 123 3.15 9.90 -3.75
CA ALA A 123 2.38 9.54 -2.56
C ALA A 123 2.11 10.76 -1.65
N ILE A 124 3.12 11.60 -1.43
CA ILE A 124 3.02 12.75 -0.53
C ILE A 124 2.09 13.80 -1.13
N ALA A 125 2.28 14.15 -2.41
CA ALA A 125 1.42 15.11 -3.11
C ALA A 125 -0.04 14.61 -3.16
N ALA A 126 -0.24 13.32 -3.43
CA ALA A 126 -1.57 12.72 -3.45
C ALA A 126 -2.22 12.78 -2.06
N MET A 127 -1.51 12.40 -0.99
CA MET A 127 -2.01 12.50 0.38
C MET A 127 -2.36 13.94 0.78
N GLN A 128 -1.55 14.94 0.37
CA GLN A 128 -1.81 16.35 0.64
C GLN A 128 -3.08 16.87 -0.03
N ALA A 129 -3.47 16.32 -1.18
CA ALA A 129 -4.68 16.68 -1.92
C ALA A 129 -5.97 16.04 -1.34
N LEU A 130 -5.86 15.01 -0.50
CA LEU A 130 -7.01 14.34 0.10
C LEU A 130 -7.62 15.16 1.25
N PRO A 131 -8.92 14.98 1.57
CA PRO A 131 -9.56 15.63 2.69
C PRO A 131 -8.91 15.24 4.03
N ALA A 132 -8.83 16.18 4.98
CA ALA A 132 -8.36 15.90 6.33
C ALA A 132 -9.34 14.96 7.07
N ALA A 133 -8.82 14.15 7.98
CA ALA A 133 -9.59 13.24 8.85
C ALA A 133 -10.54 12.29 8.05
N ALA A 134 -10.16 11.95 6.82
CA ALA A 134 -10.99 11.15 5.93
C ALA A 134 -10.69 9.64 5.99
N PHE A 135 -9.62 9.23 6.67
CA PHE A 135 -9.17 7.85 6.73
C PHE A 135 -8.94 7.41 8.18
N ASP A 136 -9.12 6.14 8.44
CA ASP A 136 -8.94 5.55 9.77
C ASP A 136 -7.52 5.04 9.98
N LEU A 137 -6.82 4.70 8.87
CA LEU A 137 -5.46 4.15 8.87
C LEU A 137 -4.69 4.59 7.62
N VAL A 138 -3.44 5.01 7.81
CA VAL A 138 -2.48 5.26 6.73
C VAL A 138 -1.26 4.37 6.91
N PHE A 139 -0.90 3.59 5.87
CA PHE A 139 0.35 2.84 5.81
C PHE A 139 1.41 3.65 5.08
N LEU A 140 2.60 3.74 5.69
CA LEU A 140 3.78 4.41 5.16
C LEU A 140 4.95 3.42 5.14
N ASP A 141 5.35 2.99 3.95
CA ASP A 141 6.56 2.19 3.71
C ASP A 141 7.39 2.86 2.60
N PRO A 142 7.90 4.10 2.84
CA PRO A 142 8.66 4.83 1.84
C PRO A 142 10.04 4.18 1.59
N PRO A 143 10.66 4.41 0.43
CA PRO A 143 12.05 4.05 0.18
C PRO A 143 12.97 4.63 1.28
N PHE A 144 13.96 3.83 1.74
CA PHE A 144 14.79 4.21 2.88
C PHE A 144 15.91 5.23 2.56
N ASP A 145 16.13 5.50 1.29
CA ASP A 145 17.23 6.32 0.77
C ASP A 145 16.85 7.78 0.48
N GLY A 146 15.71 8.27 0.97
CA GLY A 146 15.25 9.62 0.65
C GLY A 146 14.66 10.41 1.84
N PRO A 147 14.39 11.69 1.64
CA PRO A 147 13.85 12.59 2.68
C PRO A 147 12.31 12.49 2.79
N TRP A 148 11.76 11.27 2.70
CA TRP A 148 10.32 11.04 2.58
C TRP A 148 9.58 11.02 3.92
N PHE A 149 10.28 10.64 5.01
CA PHE A 149 9.66 10.24 6.28
C PHE A 149 8.85 11.36 6.94
N GLU A 150 9.47 12.50 7.21
CA GLU A 150 8.79 13.61 7.88
C GLU A 150 7.64 14.18 7.05
N PRO A 151 7.80 14.50 5.74
CA PRO A 151 6.69 14.94 4.91
C PRO A 151 5.56 13.91 4.79
N ALA A 152 5.88 12.61 4.73
CA ALA A 152 4.87 11.56 4.68
C ALA A 152 4.10 11.45 6.01
N LEU A 153 4.79 11.52 7.14
CA LEU A 153 4.15 11.52 8.46
C LEU A 153 3.26 12.75 8.68
N GLN A 154 3.69 13.94 8.26
CA GLN A 154 2.86 15.16 8.32
C GLN A 154 1.58 15.01 7.49
N ALA A 155 1.72 14.51 6.26
CA ALA A 155 0.57 14.28 5.39
C ALA A 155 -0.38 13.22 5.98
N ALA A 156 0.16 12.10 6.49
CA ALA A 156 -0.62 11.01 7.08
C ALA A 156 -1.34 11.44 8.35
N ALA A 157 -0.68 12.17 9.25
CA ALA A 157 -1.28 12.69 10.48
C ALA A 157 -2.52 13.56 10.19
N ARG A 158 -2.46 14.39 9.13
CA ARG A 158 -3.60 15.19 8.70
C ARG A 158 -4.77 14.34 8.18
N LEU A 159 -4.49 13.19 7.56
CA LEU A 159 -5.51 12.35 6.93
C LEU A 159 -6.34 11.55 7.91
N VAL A 160 -5.79 11.22 9.09
CA VAL A 160 -6.52 10.45 10.10
C VAL A 160 -7.15 11.39 11.15
N PRO A 161 -8.31 11.07 11.74
CA PRO A 161 -8.87 11.81 12.87
C PRO A 161 -8.02 11.60 14.12
N VAL A 162 -8.26 12.40 15.18
CA VAL A 162 -7.74 12.08 16.52
C VAL A 162 -8.23 10.69 16.92
N GLY A 163 -7.30 9.85 17.38
CA GLY A 163 -7.53 8.42 17.64
C GLY A 163 -7.27 7.51 16.42
N GLY A 164 -7.14 8.07 15.21
CA GLY A 164 -6.81 7.30 14.00
C GLY A 164 -5.34 6.87 13.97
N TRP A 165 -5.01 5.98 13.04
CA TRP A 165 -3.76 5.24 13.03
C TRP A 165 -2.86 5.57 11.84
N VAL A 166 -1.55 5.64 12.12
CA VAL A 166 -0.49 5.68 11.10
C VAL A 166 0.48 4.55 11.37
N TYR A 167 0.71 3.70 10.38
CA TYR A 167 1.75 2.70 10.38
C TYR A 167 2.95 3.20 9.59
N LEU A 168 4.16 3.07 10.15
CA LEU A 168 5.40 3.49 9.51
C LEU A 168 6.43 2.37 9.54
N GLU A 169 7.03 2.04 8.39
CA GLU A 169 8.31 1.33 8.28
C GLU A 169 9.44 2.33 8.04
N ALA A 170 10.54 2.20 8.80
CA ALA A 170 11.71 3.09 8.69
C ALA A 170 13.01 2.33 8.98
N PRO A 171 14.19 2.81 8.49
CA PRO A 171 15.49 2.19 8.78
C PRO A 171 15.92 2.37 10.23
N GLU A 172 15.40 3.39 10.91
CA GLU A 172 15.72 3.74 12.29
C GLU A 172 14.45 3.95 13.13
N PRO A 173 14.54 3.82 14.46
CA PRO A 173 13.40 4.07 15.32
C PRO A 173 13.08 5.57 15.38
N TRP A 174 11.79 5.89 15.30
CA TRP A 174 11.28 7.23 15.54
C TRP A 174 11.02 7.44 17.03
N THR A 175 11.46 8.59 17.56
CA THR A 175 11.35 8.96 18.98
C THR A 175 10.10 9.81 19.24
N GLU A 176 9.63 9.82 20.47
CA GLU A 176 8.52 10.70 20.90
C GLU A 176 8.82 12.19 20.61
N ALA A 177 10.08 12.61 20.75
CA ALA A 177 10.48 13.99 20.45
C ALA A 177 10.28 14.38 18.99
N GLN A 178 10.41 13.41 18.06
CA GLN A 178 10.15 13.61 16.63
C GLN A 178 8.67 13.50 16.28
N LEU A 179 7.90 12.69 17.01
CA LEU A 179 6.49 12.41 16.73
C LEU A 179 5.55 13.45 17.32
N THR A 180 5.84 13.96 18.53
CA THR A 180 4.98 14.91 19.25
C THR A 180 4.67 16.18 18.43
N PRO A 181 5.65 16.82 17.74
CA PRO A 181 5.35 17.99 16.92
C PRO A 181 4.40 17.69 15.74
N LEU A 182 4.28 16.41 15.34
CA LEU A 182 3.39 15.95 14.28
C LEU A 182 1.99 15.58 14.80
N GLY A 183 1.73 15.71 16.11
CA GLY A 183 0.50 15.27 16.76
C GLY A 183 0.34 13.75 16.79
N LEU A 184 1.44 13.01 16.72
CA LEU A 184 1.49 11.54 16.72
C LEU A 184 2.14 11.02 18.00
N GLN A 185 1.66 9.88 18.49
CA GLN A 185 2.19 9.16 19.64
C GLN A 185 2.50 7.72 19.28
N LEU A 186 3.66 7.22 19.72
CA LEU A 186 4.05 5.83 19.52
C LEU A 186 3.22 4.90 20.42
N GLN A 187 2.49 3.95 19.83
CA GLN A 187 1.71 2.95 20.56
C GLN A 187 2.39 1.59 20.59
N ARG A 188 3.02 1.18 19.49
CA ARG A 188 3.72 -0.10 19.34
C ARG A 188 4.93 0.06 18.44
N GLN A 189 5.96 -0.74 18.68
CA GLN A 189 7.15 -0.81 17.84
C GLN A 189 7.65 -2.24 17.74
N LEU A 190 8.21 -2.58 16.58
CA LEU A 190 8.84 -3.86 16.29
C LEU A 190 10.10 -3.61 15.45
N ARG A 191 11.17 -4.35 15.74
CA ARG A 191 12.35 -4.43 14.86
C ARG A 191 12.38 -5.78 14.16
N ALA A 192 12.53 -5.75 12.83
CA ALA A 192 12.68 -6.94 11.99
C ALA A 192 13.83 -6.72 11.00
N GLY A 193 15.01 -7.24 11.34
CA GLY A 193 16.24 -7.01 10.56
C GLY A 193 16.61 -5.52 10.57
N ALA A 194 16.64 -4.92 9.38
CA ALA A 194 16.93 -3.50 9.18
C ALA A 194 15.69 -2.60 9.22
N VAL A 195 14.49 -3.17 9.48
CA VAL A 195 13.25 -2.43 9.49
C VAL A 195 12.78 -2.18 10.91
N HIS A 196 12.44 -0.94 11.22
CA HIS A 196 11.72 -0.52 12.41
C HIS A 196 10.27 -0.21 12.02
N ALA A 197 9.34 -1.04 12.46
CA ALA A 197 7.91 -0.87 12.24
C ALA A 197 7.27 -0.19 13.45
N HIS A 198 6.49 0.87 13.19
CA HIS A 198 5.86 1.69 14.23
C HIS A 198 4.35 1.72 13.98
N LEU A 199 3.56 1.55 15.04
CA LEU A 199 2.15 1.89 15.04
C LEU A 199 1.97 3.15 15.87
N LEU A 200 1.53 4.22 15.20
CA LEU A 200 1.37 5.55 15.74
C LEU A 200 -0.12 5.89 15.83
N GLN A 201 -0.51 6.65 16.83
CA GLN A 201 -1.87 7.16 16.96
C GLN A 201 -1.85 8.67 16.90
N ARG A 202 -2.79 9.27 16.16
CA ARG A 202 -2.99 10.71 16.20
C ARG A 202 -3.62 11.14 17.53
N VAL A 203 -3.00 12.10 18.22
CA VAL A 203 -3.43 12.61 19.55
C VAL A 203 -3.81 14.10 19.56
N ALA A 204 -3.46 14.83 18.47
CA ALA A 204 -3.79 16.25 18.33
C ALA A 204 -4.05 16.64 16.87
#